data_12426438c6dd83b234dcded84b9d64dd
#
_entry.id   12426438c6dd83b234dcded84b9d64dd
#
_cell.length_a   1.000
_cell.length_b   1.000
_cell.length_c   1.000
_cell.angle_alpha   90.00
_cell.angle_beta   90.00
_cell.angle_gamma   90.00
#
_symmetry.space_group_name_H-M   'P 1'
#
loop_
_entity.id
_entity.type
_entity.pdbx_description
1 polymer ?
#
loop_
_entity_poly.entity_id
_entity_poly.type
_entity_poly.pdbx_seq_one_letter_code
_entity_poly.pdbx_strand_id
1 'polypeptide(L)'
;MERYLQTIRKGFLFCMLSLFMMVQIFAQTPSVVRNIRLPLWAELDAYPGLELSSDENEGQFDFPVKQIRKIAPFIISGMVYGWNFVYVPYDKARGVEEYLEVTEVVSSDVIKDGITYVSPWISENNLNCWAEYTRTDSQIQNYNLWSSIQNPVIGGIGYASVEKGFEGIEEAARESLKAAIRNYYRNTIKNKPKEITGAVLIRSFPTLGISSGRYVINLDFFLECGKIVEYSVY
;
A
#
# COMPACT_ATOMS: atom_id res chain seq x y z
N MET A 1 55.99 3.46 -35.56
CA MET A 1 55.75 3.62 -34.10
C MET A 1 54.59 4.57 -33.82
N GLU A 2 54.50 5.74 -34.41
CA GLU A 2 53.44 6.73 -34.17
C GLU A 2 51.99 6.22 -34.49
N ARG A 3 51.78 5.49 -35.55
CA ARG A 3 50.45 4.95 -35.91
C ARG A 3 49.93 3.93 -34.86
N TYR A 4 50.82 3.15 -34.25
CA TYR A 4 50.47 2.20 -33.21
C TYR A 4 50.04 2.87 -31.90
N LEU A 5 50.75 3.94 -31.52
CA LEU A 5 50.41 4.78 -30.38
C LEU A 5 49.09 5.52 -30.54
N GLN A 6 48.76 5.99 -31.73
CA GLN A 6 47.46 6.63 -32.02
C GLN A 6 46.29 5.64 -31.93
N THR A 7 46.47 4.39 -32.34
CA THR A 7 45.42 3.35 -32.28
C THR A 7 45.14 2.95 -30.83
N ILE A 8 46.19 2.80 -30.01
CA ILE A 8 46.04 2.49 -28.56
C ILE A 8 45.37 3.65 -27.85
N ARG A 9 45.71 4.90 -28.16
CA ARG A 9 45.11 6.09 -27.54
C ARG A 9 43.64 6.25 -27.89
N LYS A 10 43.23 5.93 -29.13
CA LYS A 10 41.80 5.90 -29.54
C LYS A 10 41.02 4.78 -28.87
N GLY A 11 41.61 3.59 -28.75
CA GLY A 11 40.98 2.46 -28.04
C GLY A 11 40.77 2.73 -26.54
N PHE A 12 41.77 3.36 -25.90
CA PHE A 12 41.65 3.74 -24.49
C PHE A 12 40.59 4.83 -24.24
N LEU A 13 40.51 5.82 -25.17
CA LEU A 13 39.50 6.88 -25.09
C LEU A 13 38.09 6.32 -25.27
N PHE A 14 37.91 5.34 -26.17
CA PHE A 14 36.64 4.69 -26.41
C PHE A 14 36.20 3.82 -25.22
N CYS A 15 37.12 3.10 -24.58
CA CYS A 15 36.87 2.34 -23.36
C CYS A 15 36.49 3.25 -22.17
N MET A 16 37.17 4.39 -21.99
CA MET A 16 36.81 5.35 -20.94
C MET A 16 35.44 5.97 -21.19
N LEU A 17 35.10 6.28 -22.45
CA LEU A 17 33.80 6.85 -22.80
C LEU A 17 32.67 5.86 -22.58
N SER A 18 32.86 4.57 -22.89
CA SER A 18 31.89 3.50 -22.65
C SER A 18 31.68 3.21 -21.15
N LEU A 19 32.77 3.28 -20.36
CA LEU A 19 32.72 3.14 -18.91
C LEU A 19 31.95 4.31 -18.25
N PHE A 20 32.15 5.53 -18.76
CA PHE A 20 31.45 6.73 -18.28
C PHE A 20 29.95 6.70 -18.62
N MET A 21 29.56 6.15 -19.76
CA MET A 21 28.14 5.93 -20.12
C MET A 21 27.47 4.86 -19.25
N MET A 22 28.19 3.79 -18.87
CA MET A 22 27.63 2.76 -17.97
C MET A 22 27.35 3.26 -16.57
N VAL A 23 28.15 4.18 -16.04
CA VAL A 23 27.96 4.74 -14.70
C VAL A 23 26.70 5.62 -14.60
N GLN A 24 26.25 6.20 -15.71
CA GLN A 24 25.03 7.03 -15.72
C GLN A 24 23.72 6.24 -15.67
N ILE A 25 23.75 4.95 -16.02
CA ILE A 25 22.52 4.10 -16.06
C ILE A 25 22.08 3.68 -14.65
N PHE A 26 22.97 3.71 -13.64
CA PHE A 26 22.65 3.29 -12.26
C PHE A 26 22.14 4.40 -11.34
N ALA A 27 22.07 5.65 -11.80
CA ALA A 27 21.76 6.80 -10.91
C ALA A 27 20.32 7.35 -11.04
N GLN A 28 19.47 6.77 -11.88
CA GLN A 28 18.08 7.22 -12.00
C GLN A 28 17.15 6.28 -11.23
N THR A 29 16.86 6.63 -9.98
CA THR A 29 15.69 6.09 -9.29
C THR A 29 14.46 6.45 -10.12
N PRO A 30 13.64 5.48 -10.56
CA PRO A 30 12.45 5.79 -11.35
C PRO A 30 11.61 6.84 -10.64
N SER A 31 11.21 7.88 -11.33
CA SER A 31 10.37 8.98 -10.78
C SER A 31 9.07 8.45 -10.12
N VAL A 32 8.58 7.31 -10.60
CA VAL A 32 7.43 6.58 -10.06
C VAL A 32 7.65 6.08 -8.63
N VAL A 33 8.89 5.76 -8.23
CA VAL A 33 9.18 5.33 -6.86
C VAL A 33 9.20 6.51 -5.89
N ARG A 34 9.69 7.67 -6.34
CA ARG A 34 9.78 8.87 -5.50
C ARG A 34 8.41 9.50 -5.23
N ASN A 35 7.60 9.64 -6.25
CA ASN A 35 6.32 10.34 -6.16
C ASN A 35 5.16 9.35 -6.15
N ILE A 36 4.38 9.38 -5.08
CA ILE A 36 3.08 8.71 -5.00
C ILE A 36 2.05 9.71 -5.52
N ARG A 37 1.23 9.29 -6.49
CA ARG A 37 0.09 10.04 -6.98
C ARG A 37 -1.13 9.14 -6.99
N LEU A 38 -1.93 9.24 -5.94
CA LEU A 38 -3.05 8.35 -5.65
C LEU A 38 -4.36 8.99 -6.11
N PRO A 39 -5.13 8.37 -7.03
CA PRO A 39 -6.48 8.81 -7.35
C PRO A 39 -7.41 8.43 -6.19
N LEU A 40 -8.13 9.40 -5.67
CA LEU A 40 -9.09 9.22 -4.59
C LEU A 40 -10.43 9.80 -4.97
N TRP A 41 -11.46 9.23 -4.39
CA TRP A 41 -12.81 9.73 -4.48
C TRP A 41 -13.58 9.50 -3.17
N ALA A 42 -14.58 10.31 -2.93
CA ALA A 42 -15.57 10.12 -1.89
C ALA A 42 -16.94 10.57 -2.41
N GLU A 43 -17.99 9.91 -1.95
CA GLU A 43 -19.35 10.29 -2.28
C GLU A 43 -19.68 11.68 -1.74
N LEU A 44 -20.47 12.45 -2.49
CA LEU A 44 -20.88 13.79 -2.09
C LEU A 44 -21.80 13.75 -0.87
N ASP A 45 -22.66 12.74 -0.81
CA ASP A 45 -23.63 12.58 0.27
C ASP A 45 -23.19 11.47 1.23
N ALA A 46 -23.38 11.70 2.52
CA ALA A 46 -23.22 10.66 3.53
C ALA A 46 -24.33 9.61 3.41
N TYR A 47 -23.99 8.35 3.69
CA TYR A 47 -25.02 7.32 3.83
C TYR A 47 -25.91 7.59 5.04
N PRO A 48 -27.23 7.28 4.94
CA PRO A 48 -28.12 7.38 6.08
C PRO A 48 -27.60 6.52 7.25
N GLY A 49 -27.47 7.13 8.43
CA GLY A 49 -26.94 6.46 9.64
C GLY A 49 -25.47 6.79 9.96
N LEU A 50 -24.70 7.39 9.06
CA LEU A 50 -23.46 8.06 9.45
C LEU A 50 -23.83 9.30 10.29
N GLU A 51 -23.36 9.34 11.54
CA GLU A 51 -23.44 10.55 12.36
C GLU A 51 -22.61 11.66 11.72
N LEU A 52 -23.28 12.50 10.94
CA LEU A 52 -22.71 13.78 10.59
C LEU A 52 -22.73 14.63 11.85
N SER A 53 -21.61 15.20 12.21
CA SER A 53 -21.61 16.28 13.20
C SER A 53 -22.59 17.33 12.66
N SER A 54 -23.69 17.54 13.38
CA SER A 54 -24.78 18.42 13.02
C SER A 54 -24.42 19.91 13.21
N ASP A 55 -23.27 20.32 12.68
CA ASP A 55 -22.94 21.72 12.57
C ASP A 55 -23.71 22.29 11.39
N GLU A 56 -24.73 23.08 11.67
CA GLU A 56 -25.63 23.75 10.68
C GLU A 56 -24.90 24.60 9.62
N ASN A 57 -23.57 24.69 9.68
CA ASN A 57 -22.72 25.44 8.76
C ASN A 57 -21.83 24.54 7.87
N GLU A 58 -22.02 23.22 7.82
CA GLU A 58 -21.23 22.36 6.94
C GLU A 58 -21.59 22.60 5.45
N GLY A 59 -20.57 22.91 4.65
CA GLY A 59 -20.71 23.06 3.22
C GLY A 59 -20.92 21.73 2.52
N GLN A 60 -21.52 21.74 1.32
CA GLN A 60 -21.81 20.54 0.51
C GLN A 60 -20.60 19.61 0.29
N PHE A 61 -19.37 20.13 0.38
CA PHE A 61 -18.14 19.38 0.17
C PHE A 61 -17.41 18.98 1.44
N ASP A 62 -17.90 19.35 2.62
CA ASP A 62 -17.18 19.09 3.87
C ASP A 62 -17.09 17.61 4.16
N PHE A 63 -18.17 16.86 3.95
CA PHE A 63 -18.19 15.42 4.11
C PHE A 63 -17.18 14.71 3.20
N PRO A 64 -17.23 14.83 1.85
CA PRO A 64 -16.28 14.14 0.98
C PRO A 64 -14.84 14.60 1.19
N VAL A 65 -14.59 15.87 1.51
CA VAL A 65 -13.23 16.36 1.84
C VAL A 65 -12.71 15.72 3.13
N LYS A 66 -13.53 15.62 4.18
CA LYS A 66 -13.17 14.92 5.43
C LYS A 66 -12.84 13.45 5.16
N GLN A 67 -13.63 12.76 4.30
CA GLN A 67 -13.38 11.37 3.92
C GLN A 67 -12.04 11.21 3.18
N ILE A 68 -11.81 12.00 2.14
CA ILE A 68 -10.57 11.96 1.35
C ILE A 68 -9.35 12.22 2.25
N ARG A 69 -9.46 13.18 3.19
CA ARG A 69 -8.38 13.51 4.13
C ARG A 69 -8.09 12.43 5.17
N LYS A 70 -9.00 11.48 5.38
CA LYS A 70 -8.78 10.27 6.19
C LYS A 70 -8.20 9.13 5.35
N ILE A 71 -8.74 8.92 4.13
CA ILE A 71 -8.33 7.83 3.24
C ILE A 71 -6.88 8.01 2.76
N ALA A 72 -6.51 9.22 2.35
CA ALA A 72 -5.17 9.48 1.78
C ALA A 72 -4.03 9.12 2.74
N PRO A 73 -3.99 9.63 3.99
CA PRO A 73 -2.94 9.29 4.93
C PRO A 73 -2.88 7.79 5.25
N PHE A 74 -4.03 7.14 5.41
CA PHE A 74 -4.12 5.72 5.70
C PHE A 74 -3.46 4.87 4.59
N ILE A 75 -3.84 5.10 3.34
CA ILE A 75 -3.28 4.36 2.20
C ILE A 75 -1.81 4.71 1.95
N ILE A 76 -1.46 5.99 1.96
CA ILE A 76 -0.09 6.43 1.70
C ILE A 76 0.84 5.97 2.82
N SER A 77 0.41 5.97 4.10
CA SER A 77 1.18 5.39 5.19
C SER A 77 1.45 3.90 4.98
N GLY A 78 0.43 3.14 4.55
CA GLY A 78 0.58 1.74 4.17
C GLY A 78 1.54 1.51 3.00
N MET A 79 1.67 2.48 2.05
CA MET A 79 2.62 2.44 0.92
C MET A 79 4.03 2.88 1.28
N VAL A 80 4.23 3.60 2.38
CA VAL A 80 5.51 4.19 2.78
C VAL A 80 6.14 3.41 3.94
N TYR A 81 5.36 3.11 4.95
CA TYR A 81 5.81 2.47 6.20
C TYR A 81 5.31 1.04 6.35
N GLY A 82 4.16 0.73 5.78
CA GLY A 82 3.55 -0.59 5.87
C GLY A 82 2.78 -0.83 7.17
N TRP A 83 2.34 -2.07 7.33
CA TRP A 83 1.56 -2.56 8.47
C TRP A 83 2.17 -3.83 9.04
N ASN A 84 2.16 -3.98 10.36
CA ASN A 84 2.38 -5.24 11.03
C ASN A 84 1.07 -6.02 11.14
N PHE A 85 1.15 -7.34 11.14
CA PHE A 85 -0.02 -8.18 11.31
C PHE A 85 0.23 -9.36 12.24
N VAL A 86 -0.85 -9.80 12.90
CA VAL A 86 -0.98 -11.07 13.59
C VAL A 86 -2.18 -11.80 12.97
N TYR A 87 -1.95 -12.97 12.41
CA TYR A 87 -2.98 -13.76 11.74
C TYR A 87 -3.14 -15.12 12.41
N VAL A 88 -4.36 -15.46 12.76
CA VAL A 88 -4.78 -16.77 13.30
C VAL A 88 -5.67 -17.45 12.27
N PRO A 89 -5.24 -18.57 11.66
CA PRO A 89 -6.07 -19.27 10.68
C PRO A 89 -7.30 -19.93 11.32
N TYR A 90 -8.41 -19.96 10.58
CA TYR A 90 -9.59 -20.74 10.97
C TYR A 90 -9.25 -22.23 11.14
N ASP A 91 -9.57 -22.81 12.29
CA ASP A 91 -9.39 -24.24 12.56
C ASP A 91 -10.63 -24.86 13.23
N LYS A 92 -11.48 -25.49 12.40
CA LYS A 92 -12.71 -26.14 12.86
C LYS A 92 -12.44 -27.26 13.89
N ALA A 93 -11.36 -28.03 13.68
CA ALA A 93 -11.06 -29.17 14.56
C ALA A 93 -10.68 -28.73 15.98
N ARG A 94 -10.12 -27.50 16.11
CA ARG A 94 -9.73 -26.90 17.39
C ARG A 94 -10.70 -25.85 17.91
N GLY A 95 -11.79 -25.55 17.16
CA GLY A 95 -12.75 -24.51 17.51
C GLY A 95 -12.14 -23.09 17.48
N VAL A 96 -11.15 -22.85 16.61
CA VAL A 96 -10.48 -21.55 16.49
C VAL A 96 -11.09 -20.77 15.33
N GLU A 97 -11.62 -19.59 15.64
CA GLU A 97 -12.10 -18.63 14.64
C GLU A 97 -10.94 -17.91 13.97
N GLU A 98 -11.14 -17.54 12.69
CA GLU A 98 -10.15 -16.78 11.95
C GLU A 98 -10.06 -15.34 12.47
N TYR A 99 -8.84 -14.89 12.74
CA TYR A 99 -8.60 -13.56 13.27
C TYR A 99 -7.42 -12.88 12.54
N LEU A 100 -7.54 -11.59 12.30
CA LEU A 100 -6.46 -10.75 11.82
C LEU A 100 -6.41 -9.46 12.64
N GLU A 101 -5.27 -9.20 13.23
CA GLU A 101 -4.93 -7.88 13.79
C GLU A 101 -3.94 -7.18 12.88
N VAL A 102 -4.18 -5.89 12.62
CA VAL A 102 -3.33 -5.05 11.77
C VAL A 102 -3.00 -3.79 12.54
N THR A 103 -1.72 -3.47 12.64
CA THR A 103 -1.23 -2.24 13.27
C THR A 103 -0.34 -1.48 12.30
N GLU A 104 -0.56 -0.16 12.18
CA GLU A 104 0.33 0.70 11.40
C GLU A 104 1.73 0.70 12.00
N VAL A 105 2.78 0.57 11.17
CA VAL A 105 4.18 0.70 11.63
C VAL A 105 4.46 2.13 12.09
N VAL A 106 3.91 3.11 11.37
CA VAL A 106 3.93 4.53 11.72
C VAL A 106 2.52 5.06 11.54
N SER A 107 2.00 5.78 12.54
CA SER A 107 0.66 6.36 12.47
C SER A 107 0.49 7.20 11.21
N SER A 108 -0.65 7.03 10.55
CA SER A 108 -1.05 7.82 9.39
C SER A 108 -1.08 9.33 9.66
N ASP A 109 -1.19 9.74 10.93
CA ASP A 109 -1.12 11.15 11.33
C ASP A 109 0.21 11.82 10.98
N VAL A 110 1.31 11.08 11.02
CA VAL A 110 2.66 11.61 10.75
C VAL A 110 2.82 12.08 9.29
N ILE A 111 2.08 11.47 8.38
CA ILE A 111 2.23 11.73 6.93
C ILE A 111 1.27 12.80 6.40
N LYS A 112 0.24 13.17 7.16
CA LYS A 112 -0.83 14.08 6.74
C LYS A 112 -0.32 15.38 6.11
N ASP A 113 0.62 16.03 6.79
CA ASP A 113 1.11 17.36 6.39
C ASP A 113 1.98 17.32 5.13
N GLY A 114 2.47 16.12 4.75
CA GLY A 114 3.22 15.91 3.53
C GLY A 114 2.36 15.62 2.29
N ILE A 115 1.04 15.49 2.45
CA ILE A 115 0.12 15.16 1.36
C ILE A 115 -0.48 16.42 0.75
N THR A 116 -0.34 16.55 -0.56
CA THR A 116 -0.93 17.64 -1.34
C THR A 116 -2.11 17.10 -2.16
N TYR A 117 -3.25 17.78 -2.09
CA TYR A 117 -4.45 17.42 -2.85
C TYR A 117 -4.59 18.35 -4.05
N VAL A 118 -4.63 17.79 -5.26
CA VAL A 118 -4.62 18.56 -6.50
C VAL A 118 -5.72 18.13 -7.46
N SER A 119 -6.10 19.07 -8.34
CA SER A 119 -7.05 18.84 -9.43
C SER A 119 -8.36 18.18 -8.98
N PRO A 120 -9.14 18.77 -8.05
CA PRO A 120 -10.44 18.23 -7.67
C PRO A 120 -11.43 18.35 -8.84
N TRP A 121 -12.26 17.31 -9.02
CA TRP A 121 -13.37 17.33 -10.01
C TRP A 121 -14.54 16.50 -9.48
N ILE A 122 -15.73 16.82 -9.97
CA ILE A 122 -16.94 16.05 -9.67
C ILE A 122 -17.24 15.14 -10.86
N SER A 123 -17.49 13.88 -10.60
CA SER A 123 -17.96 12.91 -11.59
C SER A 123 -18.99 12.01 -10.95
N GLU A 124 -20.14 11.85 -11.62
CA GLU A 124 -21.30 11.15 -11.10
C GLU A 124 -21.75 11.78 -9.77
N ASN A 125 -21.73 11.07 -8.66
CA ASN A 125 -22.05 11.61 -7.33
C ASN A 125 -20.80 11.62 -6.42
N ASN A 126 -19.59 11.73 -6.99
CA ASN A 126 -18.35 11.66 -6.26
C ASN A 126 -17.51 12.92 -6.43
N LEU A 127 -16.90 13.37 -5.32
CA LEU A 127 -15.76 14.28 -5.34
C LEU A 127 -14.51 13.44 -5.56
N ASN A 128 -13.78 13.73 -6.63
CA ASN A 128 -12.52 13.08 -6.97
C ASN A 128 -11.36 14.05 -6.81
N CYS A 129 -10.17 13.55 -6.51
CA CYS A 129 -8.94 14.32 -6.52
C CYS A 129 -7.72 13.41 -6.64
N TRP A 130 -6.56 14.02 -6.85
CA TRP A 130 -5.27 13.36 -6.72
C TRP A 130 -4.64 13.73 -5.38
N ALA A 131 -4.24 12.73 -4.60
CA ALA A 131 -3.38 12.91 -3.43
C ALA A 131 -1.94 12.63 -3.85
N GLU A 132 -1.06 13.61 -3.67
CA GLU A 132 0.36 13.54 -4.04
C GLU A 132 1.23 13.55 -2.79
N TYR A 133 2.21 12.66 -2.76
CA TYR A 133 3.19 12.58 -1.69
C TYR A 133 4.57 12.26 -2.27
N THR A 134 5.59 12.98 -1.81
CA THR A 134 6.97 12.76 -2.24
C THR A 134 7.75 12.03 -1.16
N ARG A 135 8.20 10.81 -1.47
CA ARG A 135 9.05 10.01 -0.57
C ARG A 135 10.40 10.68 -0.35
N THR A 136 10.87 10.63 0.88
CA THR A 136 12.26 10.97 1.24
C THR A 136 13.22 9.90 0.71
N ASP A 137 14.51 10.18 0.69
CA ASP A 137 15.51 9.21 0.22
C ASP A 137 15.55 7.95 1.10
N SER A 138 15.33 8.07 2.42
CA SER A 138 15.22 6.94 3.32
C SER A 138 13.98 6.07 3.04
N GLN A 139 12.84 6.68 2.71
CA GLN A 139 11.62 5.96 2.34
C GLN A 139 11.76 5.26 0.97
N ILE A 140 12.53 5.84 0.05
CA ILE A 140 12.87 5.18 -1.22
C ILE A 140 13.76 3.97 -0.98
N GLN A 141 14.76 4.08 -0.13
CA GLN A 141 15.61 2.96 0.25
C GLN A 141 14.81 1.84 0.91
N ASN A 142 13.91 2.17 1.83
CA ASN A 142 12.98 1.22 2.44
C ASN A 142 12.10 0.51 1.39
N TYR A 143 11.51 1.26 0.46
CA TYR A 143 10.71 0.67 -0.62
C TYR A 143 11.54 -0.28 -1.50
N ASN A 144 12.80 0.05 -1.79
CA ASN A 144 13.71 -0.80 -2.57
C ASN A 144 14.06 -2.11 -1.82
N LEU A 145 14.19 -2.05 -0.49
CA LEU A 145 14.37 -3.25 0.34
C LEU A 145 13.12 -4.15 0.27
N TRP A 146 11.93 -3.57 0.42
CA TRP A 146 10.66 -4.28 0.30
C TRP A 146 10.45 -4.91 -1.07
N SER A 147 10.83 -4.22 -2.15
CA SER A 147 10.71 -4.71 -3.53
C SER A 147 11.76 -5.75 -3.92
N SER A 148 12.60 -6.17 -2.98
CA SER A 148 13.60 -7.22 -3.23
C SER A 148 12.94 -8.58 -3.47
N ILE A 149 13.66 -9.47 -4.16
CA ILE A 149 13.18 -10.83 -4.50
C ILE A 149 12.88 -11.70 -3.25
N GLN A 150 13.36 -11.31 -2.08
CA GLN A 150 13.12 -12.03 -0.83
C GLN A 150 11.69 -11.86 -0.31
N ASN A 151 11.02 -10.76 -0.65
CA ASN A 151 9.68 -10.46 -0.21
C ASN A 151 8.67 -10.87 -1.28
N PRO A 152 7.88 -11.93 -1.08
CA PRO A 152 6.86 -12.34 -2.03
C PRO A 152 5.78 -11.25 -2.16
N VAL A 153 5.20 -11.19 -3.36
CA VAL A 153 4.03 -10.34 -3.63
C VAL A 153 2.78 -11.15 -3.40
N ILE A 154 1.89 -10.62 -2.57
CA ILE A 154 0.59 -11.21 -2.29
C ILE A 154 -0.51 -10.21 -2.61
N GLY A 155 -1.69 -10.68 -2.99
CA GLY A 155 -2.82 -9.80 -3.30
C GLY A 155 -4.14 -10.36 -2.77
N GLY A 156 -5.07 -9.46 -2.49
CA GLY A 156 -6.38 -9.82 -2.00
C GLY A 156 -7.44 -8.77 -2.32
N ILE A 157 -8.70 -9.19 -2.20
CA ILE A 157 -9.86 -8.32 -2.34
C ILE A 157 -10.63 -8.38 -1.02
N GLY A 158 -10.96 -7.22 -0.47
CA GLY A 158 -11.74 -7.09 0.74
C GLY A 158 -13.03 -6.32 0.52
N TYR A 159 -14.01 -6.59 1.36
CA TYR A 159 -15.35 -6.03 1.31
C TYR A 159 -15.78 -5.55 2.69
N ALA A 160 -16.43 -4.37 2.75
CA ALA A 160 -17.08 -3.90 3.97
C ALA A 160 -18.30 -3.03 3.65
N SER A 161 -19.19 -2.79 4.63
CA SER A 161 -20.37 -1.98 4.42
C SER A 161 -20.03 -0.52 4.14
N VAL A 162 -20.71 0.08 3.16
CA VAL A 162 -20.61 1.53 2.88
C VAL A 162 -21.19 2.39 4.00
N GLU A 163 -22.12 1.84 4.79
CA GLU A 163 -22.75 2.54 5.92
C GLU A 163 -21.75 2.95 7.00
N LYS A 164 -20.58 2.30 7.05
CA LYS A 164 -19.51 2.62 8.00
C LYS A 164 -18.61 3.77 7.54
N GLY A 165 -18.82 4.30 6.33
CA GLY A 165 -17.99 5.39 5.79
C GLY A 165 -16.50 5.04 5.76
N PHE A 166 -15.65 5.89 6.34
CA PHE A 166 -14.20 5.67 6.36
C PHE A 166 -13.80 4.36 7.05
N GLU A 167 -14.45 4.02 8.18
CA GLU A 167 -14.19 2.75 8.89
C GLU A 167 -14.47 1.53 8.01
N GLY A 168 -15.48 1.62 7.12
CA GLY A 168 -15.75 0.60 6.12
C GLY A 168 -14.62 0.44 5.11
N ILE A 169 -13.97 1.54 4.71
CA ILE A 169 -12.81 1.50 3.82
C ILE A 169 -11.61 0.83 4.52
N GLU A 170 -11.35 1.18 5.78
CA GLU A 170 -10.31 0.52 6.59
C GLU A 170 -10.59 -0.97 6.77
N GLU A 171 -11.84 -1.33 7.09
CA GLU A 171 -12.26 -2.72 7.24
C GLU A 171 -12.08 -3.50 5.94
N ALA A 172 -12.49 -2.92 4.79
CA ALA A 172 -12.28 -3.55 3.48
C ALA A 172 -10.78 -3.74 3.17
N ALA A 173 -9.92 -2.79 3.55
CA ALA A 173 -8.48 -2.92 3.38
C ALA A 173 -7.91 -4.05 4.27
N ARG A 174 -8.36 -4.17 5.52
CA ARG A 174 -7.97 -5.27 6.42
C ARG A 174 -8.46 -6.63 5.91
N GLU A 175 -9.69 -6.72 5.40
CA GLU A 175 -10.22 -7.93 4.77
C GLU A 175 -9.44 -8.31 3.51
N SER A 176 -9.01 -7.32 2.70
CA SER A 176 -8.13 -7.56 1.56
C SER A 176 -6.81 -8.19 2.00
N LEU A 177 -6.17 -7.64 3.03
CA LEU A 177 -4.94 -8.20 3.60
C LEU A 177 -5.17 -9.60 4.16
N LYS A 178 -6.27 -9.83 4.90
CA LYS A 178 -6.63 -11.15 5.43
C LYS A 178 -6.76 -12.20 4.33
N ALA A 179 -7.43 -11.85 3.24
CA ALA A 179 -7.58 -12.72 2.08
C ALA A 179 -6.22 -13.03 1.42
N ALA A 180 -5.34 -12.02 1.26
CA ALA A 180 -4.02 -12.18 0.70
C ALA A 180 -3.14 -13.13 1.54
N ILE A 181 -3.09 -12.91 2.87
CA ILE A 181 -2.33 -13.74 3.83
C ILE A 181 -2.87 -15.17 3.83
N ARG A 182 -4.19 -15.34 3.92
CA ARG A 182 -4.85 -16.67 3.89
C ARG A 182 -4.45 -17.45 2.65
N ASN A 183 -4.55 -16.84 1.48
CA ASN A 183 -4.24 -17.48 0.21
C ASN A 183 -2.76 -17.86 0.11
N TYR A 184 -1.86 -16.97 0.52
CA TYR A 184 -0.44 -17.24 0.50
C TYR A 184 -0.06 -18.41 1.41
N TYR A 185 -0.43 -18.37 2.68
CA TYR A 185 -0.04 -19.40 3.63
C TYR A 185 -0.76 -20.72 3.42
N ARG A 186 -1.98 -20.72 2.91
CA ARG A 186 -2.68 -21.95 2.52
C ARG A 186 -1.92 -22.76 1.46
N ASN A 187 -1.20 -22.08 0.58
CA ASN A 187 -0.41 -22.70 -0.47
C ASN A 187 1.01 -23.05 -0.03
N THR A 188 1.51 -22.40 1.02
CA THR A 188 2.90 -22.51 1.44
C THR A 188 3.07 -23.45 2.64
N ILE A 189 2.11 -23.51 3.56
CA ILE A 189 2.20 -24.26 4.81
C ILE A 189 1.23 -25.45 4.74
N LYS A 190 1.76 -26.67 4.99
CA LYS A 190 0.95 -27.90 4.97
C LYS A 190 0.05 -28.04 6.20
N ASN A 191 0.58 -27.73 7.38
CA ASN A 191 -0.17 -27.83 8.65
C ASN A 191 -0.60 -26.44 9.09
N LYS A 192 -1.85 -26.31 9.56
CA LYS A 192 -2.33 -25.03 10.08
C LYS A 192 -1.52 -24.61 11.32
N PRO A 193 -0.84 -23.46 11.31
CA PRO A 193 -0.17 -22.94 12.48
C PRO A 193 -1.18 -22.38 13.49
N LYS A 194 -0.72 -22.17 14.71
CA LYS A 194 -1.48 -21.48 15.75
C LYS A 194 -1.60 -19.99 15.44
N GLU A 195 -0.50 -19.40 14.98
CA GLU A 195 -0.38 -17.96 14.74
C GLU A 195 0.72 -17.67 13.72
N ILE A 196 0.53 -16.65 12.93
CA ILE A 196 1.51 -16.13 11.98
C ILE A 196 1.64 -14.64 12.21
N THR A 197 2.85 -14.15 12.41
CA THR A 197 3.15 -12.72 12.47
C THR A 197 4.03 -12.31 11.31
N GLY A 198 3.94 -11.06 10.93
CA GLY A 198 4.76 -10.50 9.85
C GLY A 198 4.45 -9.02 9.62
N ALA A 199 5.02 -8.52 8.55
CA ALA A 199 4.75 -7.16 8.09
C ALA A 199 4.43 -7.14 6.60
N VAL A 200 3.73 -6.11 6.17
CA VAL A 200 3.40 -5.89 4.76
C VAL A 200 3.60 -4.43 4.38
N LEU A 201 3.96 -4.18 3.13
CA LEU A 201 3.97 -2.86 2.53
C LEU A 201 3.04 -2.87 1.32
N ILE A 202 2.12 -1.90 1.22
CA ILE A 202 1.27 -1.77 0.03
C ILE A 202 2.16 -1.48 -1.18
N ARG A 203 2.10 -2.37 -2.18
CA ARG A 203 2.96 -2.33 -3.37
C ARG A 203 2.47 -1.36 -4.43
N SER A 204 1.18 -1.41 -4.72
CA SER A 204 0.54 -0.70 -5.83
C SER A 204 -0.61 0.16 -5.34
N PHE A 205 -1.07 1.07 -6.19
CA PHE A 205 -2.26 1.85 -5.89
C PHE A 205 -3.46 0.94 -5.69
N PRO A 206 -4.26 1.16 -4.62
CA PRO A 206 -5.47 0.40 -4.41
C PRO A 206 -6.48 0.68 -5.52
N THR A 207 -7.24 -0.35 -5.87
CA THR A 207 -8.48 -0.14 -6.61
C THR A 207 -9.61 -0.11 -5.60
N LEU A 208 -10.19 1.08 -5.40
CA LEU A 208 -11.35 1.31 -4.53
C LEU A 208 -12.60 1.47 -5.38
N GLY A 209 -13.65 0.74 -5.06
CA GLY A 209 -14.96 0.82 -5.72
C GLY A 209 -16.10 0.48 -4.76
N ILE A 210 -17.34 0.56 -5.27
CA ILE A 210 -18.54 0.10 -4.58
C ILE A 210 -19.19 -0.97 -5.44
N SER A 211 -19.59 -2.07 -4.80
CA SER A 211 -20.35 -3.15 -5.42
C SER A 211 -21.40 -3.69 -4.45
N SER A 212 -22.66 -3.67 -4.85
CA SER A 212 -23.77 -4.18 -4.06
C SER A 212 -23.84 -3.63 -2.64
N GLY A 213 -23.70 -2.29 -2.50
CA GLY A 213 -23.75 -1.59 -1.21
C GLY A 213 -22.55 -1.87 -0.29
N ARG A 214 -21.43 -2.31 -0.85
CA ARG A 214 -20.19 -2.55 -0.10
C ARG A 214 -19.02 -1.88 -0.78
N TYR A 215 -18.13 -1.31 0.01
CA TYR A 215 -16.79 -0.98 -0.47
C TYR A 215 -16.07 -2.24 -0.90
N VAL A 216 -15.37 -2.15 -2.02
CA VAL A 216 -14.51 -3.22 -2.57
C VAL A 216 -13.13 -2.63 -2.73
N ILE A 217 -12.15 -3.20 -2.04
CA ILE A 217 -10.77 -2.79 -2.15
C ILE A 217 -9.93 -3.95 -2.63
N ASN A 218 -9.16 -3.72 -3.69
CA ASN A 218 -8.14 -4.64 -4.17
C ASN A 218 -6.76 -4.05 -3.84
N LEU A 219 -5.94 -4.80 -3.11
CA LEU A 219 -4.61 -4.41 -2.68
C LEU A 219 -3.59 -5.50 -2.98
N ASP A 220 -2.43 -5.07 -3.46
CA ASP A 220 -1.23 -5.89 -3.56
C ASP A 220 -0.21 -5.45 -2.51
N PHE A 221 0.47 -6.42 -1.92
CA PHE A 221 1.43 -6.20 -0.85
C PHE A 221 2.75 -6.91 -1.13
N PHE A 222 3.86 -6.29 -0.73
CA PHE A 222 5.06 -7.04 -0.40
C PHE A 222 4.88 -7.63 0.99
N LEU A 223 5.27 -8.89 1.16
CA LEU A 223 5.14 -9.62 2.43
C LEU A 223 6.52 -9.91 3.02
N GLU A 224 6.74 -9.48 4.24
CA GLU A 224 7.84 -9.94 5.07
C GLU A 224 7.31 -10.99 6.05
N CYS A 225 7.73 -12.24 5.84
CA CYS A 225 7.33 -13.35 6.70
C CYS A 225 8.06 -13.24 8.04
N GLY A 226 7.32 -13.05 9.11
CA GLY A 226 7.84 -13.06 10.47
C GLY A 226 7.84 -14.45 11.09
N LYS A 227 7.31 -14.58 12.29
CA LYS A 227 7.28 -15.83 13.05
C LYS A 227 6.04 -16.65 12.74
N ILE A 228 6.22 -17.95 12.54
CA ILE A 228 5.15 -18.95 12.48
C ILE A 228 5.19 -19.77 13.76
N VAL A 229 4.10 -19.74 14.51
CA VAL A 229 3.93 -20.52 15.75
C VAL A 229 3.11 -21.76 15.44
N GLU A 230 3.68 -22.93 15.64
CA GLU A 230 2.97 -24.19 15.44
C GLU A 230 2.28 -24.63 16.74
N TYR A 231 1.27 -25.49 16.59
CA TYR A 231 0.70 -26.18 17.76
C TYR A 231 1.69 -27.21 18.28
N SER A 232 1.94 -27.20 19.60
CA SER A 232 2.71 -28.26 20.23
C SER A 232 1.95 -29.59 20.15
N VAL A 233 2.61 -30.62 19.65
CA VAL A 233 2.11 -31.99 19.71
C VAL A 233 2.50 -32.53 21.08
N TYR A 234 1.53 -32.78 21.94
CA TYR A 234 1.73 -33.52 23.18
C TYR A 234 1.42 -34.99 22.95
#